data_8614f770a2f1b01eaad06c4f19a7a12c
#
_entry.id   8614f770a2f1b01eaad06c4f19a7a12c
#
_cell.length_a   1.000
_cell.length_b   1.000
_cell.length_c   1.000
_cell.angle_alpha   90.00
_cell.angle_beta   90.00
_cell.angle_gamma   90.00
#
_symmetry.space_group_name_H-M   'P 1'
#
loop_
_entity.id
_entity.type
_entity.pdbx_description
1 polymer ?
#
loop_
_entity_poly.entity_id
_entity_poly.type
_entity_poly.pdbx_seq_one_letter_code
_entity_poly.pdbx_strand_id
1 'polypeptide(L)'
;MLYIKNGRLYTQSFSYIIPDGLCLVPDSITTAPDTLTFETLDGKFLIMLSPYETEKTPDEELNGFLKMGCHKMMSDIFEVNRGGMIGKGVFYRDNSWSYEHYEERTRYPENEEGQNAFELYIEHEVQTEADRNKIQDIMNHPKFKVLIGSIRYEPDVCQKITEEQ
;
A
#
# COMPACT_ATOMS: atom_id res chain seq x y z
N MET A 1 10.61 12.32 4.04
CA MET A 1 10.75 13.44 3.09
C MET A 1 10.47 12.93 1.69
N LEU A 2 9.69 13.67 0.91
CA LEU A 2 9.18 13.23 -0.39
C LEU A 2 9.79 14.08 -1.50
N TYR A 3 10.32 13.44 -2.54
CA TYR A 3 10.89 14.12 -3.71
C TYR A 3 10.30 13.54 -4.99
N ILE A 4 10.08 14.39 -5.99
CA ILE A 4 9.65 13.97 -7.31
C ILE A 4 10.76 14.27 -8.32
N LYS A 5 11.17 13.25 -9.07
CA LYS A 5 12.17 13.39 -10.14
C LYS A 5 11.77 12.47 -11.30
N ASN A 6 11.70 13.05 -12.49
CA ASN A 6 11.36 12.32 -13.72
C ASN A 6 10.05 11.51 -13.61
N GLY A 7 9.03 12.10 -12.98
CA GLY A 7 7.71 11.45 -12.82
C GLY A 7 7.63 10.36 -11.77
N ARG A 8 8.70 10.12 -11.02
CA ARG A 8 8.73 9.15 -9.94
C ARG A 8 8.83 9.87 -8.60
N LEU A 9 8.05 9.40 -7.63
CA LEU A 9 8.06 9.90 -6.26
C LEU A 9 9.03 9.04 -5.43
N TYR A 10 9.90 9.72 -4.69
CA TYR A 10 10.90 9.09 -3.84
C TYR A 10 10.62 9.39 -2.38
N THR A 11 10.64 8.34 -1.56
CA THR A 11 10.64 8.42 -0.10
C THR A 11 12.07 8.19 0.42
N GLN A 12 12.21 7.81 1.67
CA GLN A 12 13.51 7.48 2.26
C GLN A 12 14.14 6.22 1.62
N SER A 13 13.34 5.20 1.33
CA SER A 13 13.84 3.92 0.83
C SER A 13 13.05 3.36 -0.36
N PHE A 14 11.91 3.92 -0.64
CA PHE A 14 11.00 3.45 -1.69
C PHE A 14 10.75 4.53 -2.73
N SER A 15 10.49 4.08 -3.94
CA SER A 15 10.00 4.95 -5.00
C SER A 15 8.83 4.31 -5.71
N TYR A 16 7.96 5.14 -6.29
CA TYR A 16 6.80 4.68 -7.05
C TYR A 16 6.27 5.76 -7.98
N ILE A 17 5.46 5.33 -8.95
CA ILE A 17 4.79 6.22 -9.89
C ILE A 17 3.33 6.32 -9.47
N ILE A 18 2.85 7.57 -9.33
CA ILE A 18 1.44 7.83 -9.05
C ILE A 18 0.76 8.06 -10.40
N PRO A 19 -0.15 7.17 -10.83
CA PRO A 19 -0.86 7.33 -12.09
C PRO A 19 -1.87 8.47 -12.04
N ASP A 20 -2.24 8.99 -13.20
CA ASP A 20 -3.31 9.97 -13.31
C ASP A 20 -4.63 9.42 -12.76
N GLY A 21 -5.45 10.28 -12.19
CA GLY A 21 -6.75 9.90 -11.65
C GLY A 21 -6.73 9.55 -10.16
N LEU A 22 -5.59 9.72 -9.49
CA LEU A 22 -5.49 9.64 -8.04
C LEU A 22 -5.31 11.03 -7.45
N CYS A 23 -6.10 11.35 -6.42
CA CYS A 23 -6.03 12.61 -5.70
C CYS A 23 -5.46 12.39 -4.30
N LEU A 24 -4.44 13.16 -3.95
CA LEU A 24 -3.87 13.11 -2.61
C LEU A 24 -4.91 13.59 -1.58
N VAL A 25 -5.06 12.82 -0.51
CA VAL A 25 -5.86 13.22 0.66
C VAL A 25 -4.95 14.03 1.57
N PRO A 26 -5.20 15.36 1.75
CA PRO A 26 -4.23 16.25 2.42
C PRO A 26 -3.86 15.86 3.84
N ASP A 27 -4.83 15.35 4.62
CA ASP A 27 -4.60 14.99 6.01
C ASP A 27 -3.73 13.73 6.17
N SER A 28 -3.50 12.99 5.10
CA SER A 28 -2.68 11.78 5.13
C SER A 28 -1.19 12.04 5.35
N ILE A 29 -0.76 13.30 5.18
CA ILE A 29 0.67 13.67 5.28
C ILE A 29 1.12 13.85 6.73
N THR A 30 0.20 13.90 7.70
CA THR A 30 0.49 14.40 9.04
C THR A 30 0.87 13.36 10.08
N THR A 31 0.62 12.06 9.87
CA THR A 31 0.69 11.05 10.93
C THR A 31 1.91 10.14 10.91
N ALA A 32 2.51 9.91 9.76
CA ALA A 32 3.72 9.10 9.64
C ALA A 32 4.58 9.62 8.48
N PRO A 33 5.91 9.69 8.65
CA PRO A 33 6.79 10.09 7.57
C PRO A 33 6.59 9.18 6.35
N ASP A 34 6.50 9.82 5.18
CA ASP A 34 6.41 9.14 3.88
C ASP A 34 5.15 8.33 3.62
N THR A 35 4.16 8.34 4.53
CA THR A 35 2.86 7.72 4.29
C THR A 35 1.98 8.66 3.46
N LEU A 36 1.42 8.15 2.37
CA LEU A 36 0.52 8.90 1.51
C LEU A 36 -0.78 8.15 1.30
N THR A 37 -1.88 8.89 1.35
CA THR A 37 -3.21 8.37 1.05
C THR A 37 -3.76 9.09 -0.17
N PHE A 38 -4.29 8.31 -1.11
CA PHE A 38 -4.91 8.80 -2.34
C PHE A 38 -6.33 8.28 -2.44
N GLU A 39 -7.19 9.03 -3.11
CA GLU A 39 -8.51 8.56 -3.53
C GLU A 39 -8.65 8.65 -5.04
N THR A 40 -9.51 7.82 -5.62
CA THR A 40 -9.85 7.90 -7.04
C THR A 40 -10.79 9.07 -7.30
N LEU A 41 -10.87 9.53 -8.56
CA LEU A 41 -11.71 10.67 -8.92
C LEU A 41 -13.20 10.43 -8.65
N ASP A 42 -13.65 9.17 -8.69
CA ASP A 42 -15.03 8.81 -8.34
C ASP A 42 -15.25 8.70 -6.83
N GLY A 43 -14.19 8.85 -6.02
CA GLY A 43 -14.26 8.77 -4.56
C GLY A 43 -14.52 7.40 -3.98
N LYS A 44 -14.57 6.35 -4.80
CA LYS A 44 -14.93 4.99 -4.36
C LYS A 44 -13.78 4.19 -3.77
N PHE A 45 -12.55 4.50 -4.15
CA PHE A 45 -11.36 3.80 -3.67
C PHE A 45 -10.42 4.74 -2.93
N LEU A 46 -9.92 4.25 -1.83
CA LEU A 46 -8.85 4.91 -1.06
C LEU A 46 -7.64 3.98 -1.07
N ILE A 47 -6.46 4.54 -1.32
CA ILE A 47 -5.21 3.79 -1.43
C ILE A 47 -4.19 4.42 -0.51
N MET A 48 -3.62 3.63 0.40
CA MET A 48 -2.56 4.07 1.30
C MET A 48 -1.26 3.37 0.96
N LEU A 49 -0.20 4.15 0.81
CA LEU A 49 1.17 3.70 0.59
C LEU A 49 1.99 4.10 1.81
N SER A 50 2.48 3.12 2.55
CA SER A 50 3.13 3.37 3.83
C SER A 50 4.43 2.59 3.98
N PRO A 51 5.59 3.21 3.65
CA PRO A 51 6.88 2.65 4.03
C PRO A 51 7.05 2.75 5.55
N TYR A 52 7.63 1.71 6.16
CA TYR A 52 7.87 1.71 7.61
C TYR A 52 9.02 0.79 7.98
N GLU A 53 9.43 0.88 9.23
CA GLU A 53 10.47 0.05 9.80
C GLU A 53 9.86 -1.00 10.72
N THR A 54 10.28 -2.25 10.59
CA THR A 54 9.80 -3.34 11.43
C THR A 54 10.84 -4.44 11.61
N GLU A 55 10.79 -5.10 12.76
CA GLU A 55 11.53 -6.33 13.04
C GLU A 55 10.64 -7.57 12.87
N LYS A 56 9.32 -7.37 12.69
CA LYS A 56 8.35 -8.45 12.54
C LYS A 56 8.32 -8.98 11.11
N THR A 57 7.97 -10.26 10.98
CA THR A 57 7.70 -10.83 9.67
C THR A 57 6.34 -10.32 9.14
N PRO A 58 6.14 -10.33 7.82
CA PRO A 58 4.81 -10.00 7.26
C PRO A 58 3.68 -10.87 7.81
N ASP A 59 3.94 -12.16 8.05
CA ASP A 59 2.96 -13.06 8.65
C ASP A 59 2.54 -12.62 10.05
N GLU A 60 3.51 -12.27 10.90
CA GLU A 60 3.23 -11.79 12.25
C GLU A 60 2.41 -10.52 12.24
N GLU A 61 2.75 -9.58 11.36
CA GLU A 61 2.04 -8.31 11.24
C GLU A 61 0.62 -8.48 10.73
N LEU A 62 0.44 -9.25 9.67
CA LEU A 62 -0.87 -9.47 9.07
C LEU A 62 -1.78 -10.25 10.02
N ASN A 63 -1.27 -11.28 10.67
CA ASN A 63 -2.02 -12.03 11.67
C ASN A 63 -2.42 -11.15 12.86
N GLY A 64 -1.51 -10.31 13.34
CA GLY A 64 -1.79 -9.34 14.39
C GLY A 64 -2.89 -8.36 14.00
N PHE A 65 -2.81 -7.83 12.80
CA PHE A 65 -3.82 -6.94 12.24
C PHE A 65 -5.21 -7.59 12.18
N LEU A 66 -5.28 -8.81 11.62
CA LEU A 66 -6.55 -9.53 11.47
C LEU A 66 -7.19 -9.93 12.81
N LYS A 67 -6.39 -10.12 13.85
CA LYS A 67 -6.91 -10.44 15.20
C LYS A 67 -7.47 -9.22 15.93
N MET A 68 -7.05 -8.01 15.56
CA MET A 68 -7.43 -6.80 16.27
C MET A 68 -8.81 -6.27 15.91
N GLY A 69 -9.47 -6.79 14.89
CA GLY A 69 -10.76 -6.30 14.42
C GLY A 69 -11.74 -7.41 14.06
N CYS A 70 -12.99 -7.01 13.84
CA CYS A 70 -14.03 -7.89 13.35
C CYS A 70 -13.98 -7.93 11.83
N HIS A 71 -13.03 -8.69 11.28
CA HIS A 71 -12.83 -8.82 9.85
C HIS A 71 -13.39 -10.13 9.33
N LYS A 72 -14.01 -10.09 8.15
CA LYS A 72 -14.41 -11.28 7.42
C LYS A 72 -13.53 -11.45 6.19
N MET A 73 -12.87 -12.59 6.10
CA MET A 73 -11.98 -12.90 5.00
C MET A 73 -12.78 -13.06 3.71
N MET A 74 -12.34 -12.40 2.65
CA MET A 74 -12.87 -12.55 1.28
C MET A 74 -11.95 -13.41 0.43
N SER A 75 -10.72 -13.64 0.86
CA SER A 75 -9.75 -14.52 0.23
C SER A 75 -8.93 -15.24 1.30
N ASP A 76 -8.21 -16.28 0.89
CA ASP A 76 -7.11 -16.80 1.69
C ASP A 76 -5.99 -15.76 1.74
N ILE A 77 -5.13 -15.86 2.73
CA ILE A 77 -3.88 -15.08 2.75
C ILE A 77 -2.98 -15.65 1.66
N PHE A 78 -2.49 -14.79 0.76
CA PHE A 78 -1.65 -15.22 -0.35
C PHE A 78 -0.27 -14.57 -0.30
N GLU A 79 0.69 -15.22 -0.95
CA GLU A 79 2.06 -14.72 -1.00
C GLU A 79 2.21 -13.59 -2.01
N VAL A 80 3.02 -12.60 -1.64
CA VAL A 80 3.37 -11.45 -2.49
C VAL A 80 4.88 -11.40 -2.64
N ASN A 81 5.35 -11.27 -3.88
CA ASN A 81 6.74 -11.01 -4.19
C ASN A 81 6.80 -9.89 -5.24
N ARG A 82 7.40 -8.78 -4.85
CA ARG A 82 7.44 -7.59 -5.70
C ARG A 82 8.80 -6.90 -5.57
N GLY A 83 9.64 -7.03 -6.59
CA GLY A 83 10.94 -6.36 -6.62
C GLY A 83 11.85 -6.70 -5.44
N GLY A 84 11.82 -7.95 -4.96
CA GLY A 84 12.58 -8.38 -3.80
C GLY A 84 11.89 -8.17 -2.46
N MET A 85 10.78 -7.44 -2.42
CA MET A 85 9.92 -7.34 -1.24
C MET A 85 9.04 -8.58 -1.15
N ILE A 86 9.10 -9.28 -0.04
CA ILE A 86 8.39 -10.53 0.19
C ILE A 86 7.39 -10.34 1.32
N GLY A 87 6.20 -10.87 1.15
CA GLY A 87 5.18 -10.76 2.16
C GLY A 87 3.88 -11.47 1.85
N LYS A 88 2.81 -10.93 2.41
CA LYS A 88 1.47 -11.52 2.36
C LYS A 88 0.43 -10.45 2.08
N GLY A 89 -0.63 -10.87 1.40
CA GLY A 89 -1.80 -10.05 1.15
C GLY A 89 -3.09 -10.78 1.43
N VAL A 90 -4.16 -10.03 1.67
CA VAL A 90 -5.48 -10.58 1.94
C VAL A 90 -6.57 -9.58 1.55
N PHE A 91 -7.66 -10.09 1.02
CA PHE A 91 -8.90 -9.33 0.85
C PHE A 91 -9.86 -9.66 1.99
N TYR A 92 -10.48 -8.64 2.57
CA TYR A 92 -11.41 -8.80 3.68
C TYR A 92 -12.46 -7.68 3.65
N ARG A 93 -13.48 -7.83 4.49
CA ARG A 93 -14.51 -6.81 4.70
C ARG A 93 -14.76 -6.62 6.19
N ASP A 94 -15.32 -5.48 6.54
CA ASP A 94 -15.80 -5.24 7.90
C ASP A 94 -17.17 -5.88 8.11
N ASN A 95 -17.63 -5.91 9.38
CA ASN A 95 -18.94 -6.47 9.72
C ASN A 95 -20.11 -5.64 9.22
N SER A 96 -19.92 -4.34 8.99
CA SER A 96 -20.99 -3.46 8.52
C SER A 96 -21.31 -3.63 7.05
N TRP A 97 -20.44 -4.30 6.28
CA TRP A 97 -20.55 -4.47 4.83
C TRP A 97 -20.50 -3.16 4.04
N SER A 98 -20.07 -2.07 4.68
CA SER A 98 -19.96 -0.77 4.03
C SER A 98 -18.67 -0.60 3.23
N TYR A 99 -17.65 -1.41 3.56
CA TYR A 99 -16.34 -1.34 2.92
C TYR A 99 -15.76 -2.72 2.70
N GLU A 100 -15.06 -2.85 1.59
CA GLU A 100 -14.20 -4.00 1.29
C GLU A 100 -12.75 -3.50 1.23
N HIS A 101 -11.80 -4.33 1.65
CA HIS A 101 -10.42 -3.94 1.87
C HIS A 101 -9.43 -4.92 1.26
N TYR A 102 -8.28 -4.38 0.90
CA TYR A 102 -7.07 -5.14 0.64
C TYR A 102 -5.96 -4.67 1.58
N GLU A 103 -5.30 -5.61 2.24
CA GLU A 103 -4.14 -5.33 3.11
C GLU A 103 -2.96 -6.16 2.65
N GLU A 104 -1.83 -5.50 2.42
CA GLU A 104 -0.59 -6.16 2.01
C GLU A 104 0.54 -5.68 2.90
N ARG A 105 1.28 -6.63 3.45
CA ARG A 105 2.49 -6.37 4.23
C ARG A 105 3.66 -7.08 3.57
N THR A 106 4.68 -6.32 3.19
CA THR A 106 5.90 -6.83 2.58
C THR A 106 7.12 -6.30 3.31
N ARG A 107 8.21 -7.06 3.25
CA ARG A 107 9.47 -6.69 3.87
C ARG A 107 10.63 -7.10 2.96
N TYR A 108 11.67 -6.27 2.91
CA TYR A 108 12.93 -6.64 2.28
C TYR A 108 13.72 -7.51 3.26
N PRO A 109 13.94 -8.80 2.95
CA PRO A 109 14.40 -9.76 3.97
C PRO A 109 15.85 -9.54 4.43
N GLU A 110 16.69 -8.91 3.61
CA GLU A 110 18.11 -8.76 3.87
C GLU A 110 18.47 -7.47 4.61
N ASN A 111 17.51 -6.56 4.79
CA ASN A 111 17.77 -5.29 5.44
C ASN A 111 17.03 -5.19 6.76
N GLU A 112 17.77 -5.08 7.86
CA GLU A 112 17.24 -4.97 9.22
C GLU A 112 17.14 -3.52 9.71
N GLU A 113 17.69 -2.56 8.97
CA GLU A 113 17.73 -1.15 9.36
C GLU A 113 16.94 -0.27 8.41
N GLY A 114 16.39 0.81 8.96
CA GLY A 114 15.64 1.80 8.20
C GLY A 114 14.27 1.32 7.75
N GLN A 115 13.72 2.00 6.75
CA GLN A 115 12.43 1.62 6.17
C GLN A 115 12.57 0.37 5.32
N ASN A 116 12.44 -0.78 5.92
CA ASN A 116 12.61 -2.09 5.31
C ASN A 116 11.30 -2.78 4.93
N ALA A 117 10.17 -2.15 5.23
CA ALA A 117 8.84 -2.72 5.05
C ALA A 117 7.90 -1.74 4.37
N PHE A 118 6.83 -2.30 3.79
CA PHE A 118 5.83 -1.51 3.07
C PHE A 118 4.44 -2.06 3.31
N GLU A 119 3.50 -1.17 3.64
CA GLU A 119 2.09 -1.47 3.71
C GLU A 119 1.39 -0.88 2.48
N LEU A 120 0.67 -1.71 1.76
CA LEU A 120 -0.27 -1.28 0.73
C LEU A 120 -1.68 -1.61 1.24
N TYR A 121 -2.49 -0.58 1.39
CA TYR A 121 -3.86 -0.70 1.86
C TYR A 121 -4.79 -0.09 0.82
N ILE A 122 -5.87 -0.80 0.51
CA ILE A 122 -6.90 -0.32 -0.42
C ILE A 122 -8.26 -0.52 0.25
N GLU A 123 -9.09 0.51 0.20
CA GLU A 123 -10.45 0.49 0.70
C GLU A 123 -11.42 0.83 -0.43
N HIS A 124 -12.47 0.04 -0.54
CA HIS A 124 -13.53 0.26 -1.52
C HIS A 124 -14.87 0.43 -0.81
N GLU A 125 -15.53 1.57 -1.05
CA GLU A 125 -16.85 1.83 -0.50
C GLU A 125 -17.90 1.00 -1.25
N VAL A 126 -18.76 0.31 -0.49
CA VAL A 126 -19.87 -0.50 -1.00
C VAL A 126 -21.16 0.27 -0.74
N GLN A 127 -21.71 0.91 -1.77
CA GLN A 127 -22.96 1.65 -1.70
C GLN A 127 -24.15 0.82 -2.16
N THR A 128 -23.96 -0.08 -3.11
CA THR A 128 -24.99 -0.95 -3.68
C THR A 128 -24.48 -2.38 -3.82
N GLU A 129 -25.37 -3.33 -4.09
CA GLU A 129 -24.99 -4.72 -4.35
C GLU A 129 -24.01 -4.85 -5.54
N ALA A 130 -24.11 -3.94 -6.52
CA ALA A 130 -23.18 -3.93 -7.66
C ALA A 130 -21.73 -3.64 -7.26
N ASP A 131 -21.51 -2.97 -6.13
CA ASP A 131 -20.17 -2.64 -5.62
C ASP A 131 -19.53 -3.79 -4.85
N ARG A 132 -20.26 -4.85 -4.52
CA ARG A 132 -19.73 -5.98 -3.76
C ARG A 132 -18.77 -6.82 -4.57
N ASN A 133 -17.75 -7.34 -3.90
CA ASN A 133 -16.70 -8.19 -4.48
C ASN A 133 -15.86 -7.49 -5.58
N LYS A 134 -15.94 -6.16 -5.67
CA LYS A 134 -15.15 -5.38 -6.63
C LYS A 134 -13.72 -5.15 -6.19
N ILE A 135 -13.47 -5.19 -4.89
CA ILE A 135 -12.11 -4.98 -4.36
C ILE A 135 -11.12 -6.03 -4.90
N GLN A 136 -11.56 -7.26 -5.12
CA GLN A 136 -10.70 -8.31 -5.67
C GLN A 136 -10.29 -8.04 -7.12
N ASP A 137 -11.06 -7.24 -7.84
CA ASP A 137 -10.77 -6.89 -9.23
C ASP A 137 -9.77 -5.72 -9.34
N ILE A 138 -9.51 -5.02 -8.24
CA ILE A 138 -8.69 -3.81 -8.27
C ILE A 138 -7.27 -4.07 -8.74
N MET A 139 -6.71 -5.22 -8.42
CA MET A 139 -5.35 -5.60 -8.82
C MET A 139 -5.22 -5.71 -10.34
N ASN A 140 -6.32 -5.88 -11.05
CA ASN A 140 -6.37 -5.96 -12.50
C ASN A 140 -6.71 -4.62 -13.17
N HIS A 141 -7.05 -3.59 -12.39
CA HIS A 141 -7.32 -2.28 -12.94
C HIS A 141 -6.02 -1.66 -13.48
N PRO A 142 -6.02 -1.10 -14.72
CA PRO A 142 -4.78 -0.59 -15.34
C PRO A 142 -4.01 0.41 -14.50
N LYS A 143 -4.70 1.34 -13.83
CA LYS A 143 -4.06 2.35 -12.98
C LYS A 143 -3.42 1.75 -11.74
N PHE A 144 -4.07 0.78 -11.13
CA PHE A 144 -3.51 0.08 -9.98
C PHE A 144 -2.33 -0.80 -10.37
N LYS A 145 -2.36 -1.41 -11.55
CA LYS A 145 -1.20 -2.15 -12.08
C LYS A 145 0.02 -1.26 -12.25
N VAL A 146 -0.17 -0.04 -12.76
CA VAL A 146 0.94 0.92 -12.90
C VAL A 146 1.51 1.27 -11.52
N LEU A 147 0.65 1.64 -10.58
CA LEU A 147 1.08 2.01 -9.23
C LEU A 147 1.82 0.85 -8.54
N ILE A 148 1.16 -0.31 -8.45
CA ILE A 148 1.68 -1.47 -7.73
C ILE A 148 2.97 -2.00 -8.39
N GLY A 149 3.00 -2.08 -9.71
CA GLY A 149 4.17 -2.52 -10.44
C GLY A 149 5.34 -1.54 -10.39
N SER A 150 5.10 -0.30 -10.02
CA SER A 150 6.13 0.74 -9.93
C SER A 150 6.85 0.78 -8.58
N ILE A 151 6.32 0.14 -7.55
CA ILE A 151 6.90 0.17 -6.20
C ILE A 151 8.26 -0.53 -6.21
N ARG A 152 9.31 0.20 -5.79
CA ARG A 152 10.68 -0.29 -5.72
C ARG A 152 11.28 0.02 -4.35
N TYR A 153 11.98 -0.96 -3.81
CA TYR A 153 12.86 -0.76 -2.67
C TYR A 153 14.26 -0.43 -3.18
N GLU A 154 14.70 0.81 -3.04
CA GLU A 154 15.97 1.31 -3.57
C GLU A 154 16.57 2.42 -2.69
N PRO A 155 16.95 2.09 -1.43
CA PRO A 155 17.42 3.08 -0.47
C PRO A 155 18.63 3.88 -0.93
N ASP A 156 19.56 3.26 -1.65
CA ASP A 156 20.74 3.95 -2.16
C ASP A 156 20.41 5.01 -3.20
N VAL A 157 19.48 4.72 -4.09
CA VAL A 157 18.98 5.68 -5.09
C VAL A 157 18.24 6.82 -4.41
N CYS A 158 17.38 6.50 -3.45
CA CYS A 158 16.63 7.50 -2.68
C CYS A 158 17.58 8.43 -1.92
N GLN A 159 18.64 7.90 -1.30
CA GLN A 159 19.63 8.70 -0.59
C GLN A 159 20.36 9.66 -1.53
N LYS A 160 20.78 9.22 -2.70
CA LYS A 160 21.43 10.08 -3.69
C LYS A 160 20.52 11.23 -4.14
N ILE A 161 19.25 10.96 -4.36
CA ILE A 161 18.29 11.99 -4.75
C ILE A 161 18.11 13.03 -3.64
N THR A 162 18.09 12.59 -2.37
CA THR A 162 18.03 13.48 -1.23
C THR A 162 19.29 14.36 -1.14
N GLU A 163 20.46 13.80 -1.38
CA GLU A 163 21.73 14.54 -1.33
C GLU A 163 21.88 15.56 -2.47
N GLU A 164 21.23 15.37 -3.62
CA GLU A 164 21.22 16.31 -4.73
C GLU A 164 20.34 17.55 -4.48
N GLN A 165 19.51 17.52 -3.44
CA GLN A 165 18.64 18.63 -3.05
C GLN A 165 19.35 19.52 -2.02
#